data_d05aca4925b030e6cda6e89c36805cd0
#
_entry.id   d05aca4925b030e6cda6e89c36805cd0
#
_cell.length_a   1.000
_cell.length_b   1.000
_cell.length_c   1.000
_cell.angle_alpha   90.00
_cell.angle_beta   90.00
_cell.angle_gamma   90.00
#
_symmetry.space_group_name_H-M   'P 1'
#
loop_
_entity.id
_entity.type
_entity.pdbx_description
1 polymer ?
#
loop_
_entity_poly.entity_id
_entity_poly.type
_entity_poly.pdbx_seq_one_letter_code
_entity_poly.pdbx_strand_id
1 'polypeptide(L)'
;RIVGISGFTVRPPQARREKPKVSAFTSAKIEAIMALRPDLAIGFSDIQADIAAELVRRGVEVWIANHRSVDGILDYVRRLGALVGAGDRADAYAGSLRRGLDAIEARAAALPVRPKVYFEEWDEPIITGIQWVAELVRIAGGDDVFPDLSREPLAKARILASGDPVVARAPDIVIGSWCGKKLRPQAVAARSGWEAIPAVRDGELHEIK
;
A
#
# COMPACT_ATOMS: atom_id res chain seq x y z
N ARG A 1 -10.88 12.28 -18.55
CA ARG A 1 -12.01 12.43 -17.58
C ARG A 1 -12.30 11.09 -16.93
N ILE A 2 -12.39 11.04 -15.59
CA ILE A 2 -12.79 9.81 -14.87
C ILE A 2 -14.28 9.55 -15.09
N VAL A 3 -14.63 8.38 -15.61
CA VAL A 3 -16.03 7.96 -15.89
C VAL A 3 -16.55 6.92 -14.91
N GLY A 4 -15.68 6.08 -14.30
CA GLY A 4 -16.02 5.09 -13.30
C GLY A 4 -14.89 4.90 -12.29
N ILE A 5 -15.18 4.35 -11.13
CA ILE A 5 -14.22 4.15 -10.03
C ILE A 5 -14.41 2.79 -9.34
N SER A 6 -13.38 2.36 -8.62
CA SER A 6 -13.51 1.27 -7.65
C SER A 6 -14.38 1.69 -6.45
N GLY A 7 -15.12 0.74 -5.88
CA GLY A 7 -15.87 0.94 -4.64
C GLY A 7 -15.00 1.31 -3.43
N PHE A 8 -13.69 1.02 -3.50
CA PHE A 8 -12.70 1.38 -2.48
C PHE A 8 -12.09 2.77 -2.67
N THR A 9 -12.47 3.52 -3.71
CA THR A 9 -12.02 4.90 -3.92
C THR A 9 -12.59 5.79 -2.81
N VAL A 10 -11.74 6.35 -1.96
CA VAL A 10 -12.13 7.27 -0.87
C VAL A 10 -11.71 8.70 -1.14
N ARG A 11 -10.70 8.92 -1.96
CA ARG A 11 -10.15 10.23 -2.32
C ARG A 11 -10.07 10.42 -3.83
N PRO A 12 -10.37 11.60 -4.35
CA PRO A 12 -11.03 12.70 -3.64
C PRO A 12 -12.49 12.34 -3.27
N PRO A 13 -13.06 12.86 -2.16
CA PRO A 13 -14.41 12.52 -1.72
C PRO A 13 -15.49 12.79 -2.78
N GLN A 14 -15.28 13.77 -3.67
CA GLN A 14 -16.16 14.09 -4.78
C GLN A 14 -16.30 12.91 -5.75
N ALA A 15 -15.20 12.25 -6.10
CA ALA A 15 -15.24 11.10 -7.01
C ALA A 15 -16.15 9.99 -6.46
N ARG A 16 -16.06 9.71 -5.15
CA ARG A 16 -16.91 8.71 -4.51
C ARG A 16 -18.41 9.03 -4.57
N ARG A 17 -18.78 10.31 -4.54
CA ARG A 17 -20.19 10.77 -4.63
C ARG A 17 -20.69 10.81 -6.06
N GLU A 18 -19.85 11.24 -7.01
CA GLU A 18 -20.24 11.60 -8.37
C GLU A 18 -20.04 10.49 -9.40
N LYS A 19 -19.19 9.50 -9.10
CA LYS A 19 -18.83 8.49 -10.10
C LYS A 19 -19.45 7.13 -9.77
N PRO A 20 -19.93 6.40 -10.79
CA PRO A 20 -20.40 5.03 -10.62
C PRO A 20 -19.27 4.12 -10.13
N LYS A 21 -19.61 3.24 -9.20
CA LYS A 21 -18.72 2.22 -8.64
C LYS A 21 -18.87 0.94 -9.44
N VAL A 22 -17.87 0.65 -10.27
CA VAL A 22 -17.91 -0.43 -11.26
C VAL A 22 -17.06 -1.64 -10.91
N SER A 23 -16.25 -1.54 -9.85
CA SER A 23 -15.40 -2.66 -9.40
C SER A 23 -15.24 -2.68 -7.89
N ALA A 24 -14.82 -3.83 -7.39
CA ALA A 24 -14.22 -4.02 -6.07
C ALA A 24 -12.70 -4.24 -6.26
N PHE A 25 -12.05 -4.87 -5.27
CA PHE A 25 -10.61 -5.09 -5.33
C PHE A 25 -10.24 -6.21 -6.32
N THR A 26 -10.95 -7.35 -6.25
CA THR A 26 -10.70 -8.55 -7.08
C THR A 26 -11.84 -8.89 -8.02
N SER A 27 -12.86 -8.03 -8.12
CA SER A 27 -14.01 -8.25 -8.99
C SER A 27 -14.46 -6.96 -9.67
N ALA A 28 -15.08 -7.09 -10.86
CA ALA A 28 -15.60 -5.97 -11.61
C ALA A 28 -16.98 -6.29 -12.21
N LYS A 29 -17.79 -5.24 -12.34
CA LYS A 29 -19.06 -5.28 -13.05
C LYS A 29 -18.80 -4.96 -14.52
N ILE A 30 -18.38 -5.93 -15.29
CA ILE A 30 -17.91 -5.73 -16.68
C ILE A 30 -18.94 -4.97 -17.52
N GLU A 31 -20.22 -5.36 -17.47
CA GLU A 31 -21.27 -4.66 -18.24
C GLU A 31 -21.44 -3.20 -17.82
N ALA A 32 -21.27 -2.89 -16.52
CA ALA A 32 -21.31 -1.50 -16.05
C ALA A 32 -20.10 -0.70 -16.54
N ILE A 33 -18.92 -1.32 -16.65
CA ILE A 33 -17.73 -0.68 -17.24
C ILE A 33 -17.98 -0.40 -18.72
N MET A 34 -18.47 -1.40 -19.47
CA MET A 34 -18.76 -1.27 -20.89
C MET A 34 -19.80 -0.18 -21.18
N ALA A 35 -20.85 -0.07 -20.34
CA ALA A 35 -21.87 0.96 -20.48
C ALA A 35 -21.32 2.39 -20.34
N LEU A 36 -20.20 2.57 -19.64
CA LEU A 36 -19.51 3.86 -19.50
C LEU A 36 -18.65 4.21 -20.70
N ARG A 37 -18.42 3.27 -21.64
CA ARG A 37 -17.59 3.43 -22.84
C ARG A 37 -16.24 4.08 -22.53
N PRO A 38 -15.41 3.49 -21.64
CA PRO A 38 -14.12 4.06 -21.31
C PRO A 38 -13.14 3.93 -22.47
N ASP A 39 -12.30 4.95 -22.68
CA ASP A 39 -11.16 4.88 -23.61
C ASP A 39 -10.00 4.08 -23.01
N LEU A 40 -9.90 4.04 -21.68
CA LEU A 40 -8.85 3.36 -20.94
C LEU A 40 -9.38 2.86 -19.60
N ALA A 41 -9.09 1.61 -19.28
CA ALA A 41 -9.24 1.05 -17.94
C ALA A 41 -7.88 0.93 -17.26
N ILE A 42 -7.77 1.41 -16.04
CA ILE A 42 -6.55 1.32 -15.23
C ILE A 42 -6.81 0.37 -14.08
N GLY A 43 -6.00 -0.66 -14.00
CA GLY A 43 -6.01 -1.63 -12.92
C GLY A 43 -4.70 -1.64 -12.14
N PHE A 44 -4.66 -2.49 -11.14
CA PHE A 44 -3.52 -2.63 -10.24
C PHE A 44 -3.24 -4.10 -9.95
N SER A 45 -1.98 -4.50 -10.10
CA SER A 45 -1.50 -5.82 -9.72
C SER A 45 -2.04 -6.98 -10.59
N ASP A 46 -1.34 -8.07 -10.56
CA ASP A 46 -1.68 -9.37 -11.16
C ASP A 46 -2.98 -9.98 -10.62
N ILE A 47 -3.42 -9.61 -9.41
CA ILE A 47 -4.71 -10.03 -8.87
C ILE A 47 -5.92 -9.56 -9.70
N GLN A 48 -5.73 -8.58 -10.61
CA GLN A 48 -6.74 -8.09 -11.54
C GLN A 48 -6.53 -8.60 -12.98
N ALA A 49 -5.66 -9.58 -13.19
CA ALA A 49 -5.32 -10.08 -14.51
C ALA A 49 -6.54 -10.61 -15.28
N ASP A 50 -7.45 -11.33 -14.62
CA ASP A 50 -8.66 -11.87 -15.26
C ASP A 50 -9.64 -10.75 -15.66
N ILE A 51 -9.77 -9.70 -14.83
CA ILE A 51 -10.56 -8.51 -15.17
C ILE A 51 -9.96 -7.81 -16.40
N ALA A 52 -8.64 -7.66 -16.44
CA ALA A 52 -7.93 -7.06 -17.55
C ALA A 52 -8.14 -7.87 -18.83
N ALA A 53 -7.98 -9.19 -18.77
CA ALA A 53 -8.18 -10.07 -19.91
C ALA A 53 -9.60 -9.97 -20.48
N GLU A 54 -10.62 -9.91 -19.61
CA GLU A 54 -12.01 -9.76 -20.06
C GLU A 54 -12.25 -8.39 -20.73
N LEU A 55 -11.73 -7.30 -20.16
CA LEU A 55 -11.85 -5.97 -20.74
C LEU A 55 -11.14 -5.86 -22.10
N VAL A 56 -9.96 -6.47 -22.23
CA VAL A 56 -9.23 -6.55 -23.52
C VAL A 56 -10.05 -7.30 -24.58
N ARG A 57 -10.66 -8.45 -24.24
CA ARG A 57 -11.55 -9.20 -25.15
C ARG A 57 -12.76 -8.37 -25.61
N ARG A 58 -13.20 -7.43 -24.76
CA ARG A 58 -14.30 -6.49 -25.05
C ARG A 58 -13.84 -5.23 -25.82
N GLY A 59 -12.56 -5.14 -26.20
CA GLY A 59 -12.01 -4.03 -26.97
C GLY A 59 -11.68 -2.77 -26.17
N VAL A 60 -11.55 -2.88 -24.85
CA VAL A 60 -11.12 -1.76 -24.00
C VAL A 60 -9.60 -1.77 -23.87
N GLU A 61 -8.96 -0.62 -24.06
CA GLU A 61 -7.54 -0.44 -23.71
C GLU A 61 -7.36 -0.59 -22.21
N VAL A 62 -6.38 -1.41 -21.78
CA VAL A 62 -6.14 -1.70 -20.35
C VAL A 62 -4.69 -1.48 -19.98
N TRP A 63 -4.48 -0.75 -18.89
CA TRP A 63 -3.18 -0.61 -18.28
C TRP A 63 -3.19 -1.13 -16.84
N ILE A 64 -2.43 -2.20 -16.58
CA ILE A 64 -2.24 -2.74 -15.22
C ILE A 64 -0.94 -2.19 -14.65
N ALA A 65 -1.06 -1.39 -13.58
CA ALA A 65 0.06 -0.90 -12.81
C ALA A 65 0.56 -1.99 -11.86
N ASN A 66 1.83 -2.37 -12.00
CA ASN A 66 2.42 -3.46 -11.21
C ASN A 66 3.70 -3.00 -10.46
N HIS A 67 3.71 -1.76 -9.96
CA HIS A 67 4.80 -1.23 -9.17
C HIS A 67 4.77 -1.80 -7.74
N ARG A 68 5.95 -1.96 -7.14
CA ARG A 68 6.13 -2.47 -5.77
C ARG A 68 7.06 -1.60 -4.93
N SER A 69 7.77 -0.65 -5.53
CA SER A 69 8.73 0.24 -4.87
C SER A 69 8.21 1.67 -4.81
N VAL A 70 8.79 2.48 -3.94
CA VAL A 70 8.53 3.93 -3.87
C VAL A 70 8.87 4.60 -5.20
N ASP A 71 9.99 4.26 -5.82
CA ASP A 71 10.34 4.78 -7.15
C ASP A 71 9.34 4.37 -8.21
N GLY A 72 8.88 3.12 -8.19
CA GLY A 72 7.84 2.65 -9.08
C GLY A 72 6.52 3.39 -8.93
N ILE A 73 6.17 3.80 -7.70
CA ILE A 73 4.99 4.66 -7.42
C ILE A 73 5.17 6.04 -8.05
N LEU A 74 6.35 6.66 -7.89
CA LEU A 74 6.62 7.98 -8.49
C LEU A 74 6.62 7.93 -10.02
N ASP A 75 7.18 6.87 -10.61
CA ASP A 75 7.13 6.64 -12.04
C ASP A 75 5.72 6.37 -12.55
N TYR A 76 4.92 5.65 -11.79
CA TYR A 76 3.50 5.48 -12.11
C TYR A 76 2.77 6.81 -12.19
N VAL A 77 3.00 7.73 -11.25
CA VAL A 77 2.40 9.08 -11.26
C VAL A 77 2.78 9.82 -12.54
N ARG A 78 4.05 9.78 -12.97
CA ARG A 78 4.52 10.44 -14.19
C ARG A 78 3.90 9.83 -15.44
N ARG A 79 3.92 8.50 -15.56
CA ARG A 79 3.36 7.78 -16.71
C ARG A 79 1.86 8.01 -16.83
N LEU A 80 1.13 7.98 -15.70
CA LEU A 80 -0.30 8.29 -15.69
C LEU A 80 -0.56 9.72 -16.15
N GLY A 81 0.23 10.68 -15.67
CA GLY A 81 0.14 12.07 -16.11
C GLY A 81 0.35 12.23 -17.60
N ALA A 82 1.35 11.57 -18.17
CA ALA A 82 1.61 11.59 -19.61
C ALA A 82 0.41 11.01 -20.41
N LEU A 83 -0.14 9.86 -19.96
CA LEU A 83 -1.29 9.21 -20.60
C LEU A 83 -2.54 10.10 -20.65
N VAL A 84 -2.76 10.94 -19.64
CA VAL A 84 -3.96 11.79 -19.56
C VAL A 84 -3.71 13.25 -19.94
N GLY A 85 -2.57 13.55 -20.56
CA GLY A 85 -2.21 14.91 -21.01
C GLY A 85 -1.91 15.88 -19.87
N ALA A 86 -1.44 15.39 -18.73
CA ALA A 86 -1.09 16.18 -17.54
C ALA A 86 0.37 15.97 -17.10
N GLY A 87 1.29 15.78 -18.06
CA GLY A 87 2.70 15.42 -17.81
C GLY A 87 3.39 16.39 -16.85
N ASP A 88 3.41 17.69 -17.16
CA ASP A 88 4.08 18.70 -16.33
C ASP A 88 3.59 18.71 -14.88
N ARG A 89 2.26 18.54 -14.69
CA ARG A 89 1.66 18.44 -13.36
C ARG A 89 2.11 17.20 -12.61
N ALA A 90 2.18 16.08 -13.32
CA ALA A 90 2.60 14.81 -12.74
C ALA A 90 4.07 14.83 -12.37
N ASP A 91 4.93 15.42 -13.21
CA ASP A 91 6.35 15.59 -12.93
C ASP A 91 6.59 16.50 -11.72
N ALA A 92 5.91 17.65 -11.68
CA ALA A 92 5.98 18.56 -10.54
C ALA A 92 5.52 17.89 -9.24
N TYR A 93 4.44 17.10 -9.31
CA TYR A 93 3.89 16.38 -8.16
C TYR A 93 4.83 15.25 -7.70
N ALA A 94 5.28 14.38 -8.61
CA ALA A 94 6.23 13.32 -8.28
C ALA A 94 7.54 13.88 -7.74
N GLY A 95 8.03 15.00 -8.31
CA GLY A 95 9.20 15.72 -7.81
C GLY A 95 8.99 16.29 -6.39
N SER A 96 7.80 16.80 -6.08
CA SER A 96 7.49 17.28 -4.72
C SER A 96 7.48 16.15 -3.69
N LEU A 97 6.91 14.99 -4.06
CA LEU A 97 6.91 13.79 -3.20
C LEU A 97 8.34 13.30 -2.96
N ARG A 98 9.19 13.25 -4.02
CA ARG A 98 10.60 12.86 -3.88
C ARG A 98 11.32 13.77 -2.91
N ARG A 99 11.23 15.08 -3.08
CA ARG A 99 11.87 16.04 -2.14
C ARG A 99 11.37 15.88 -0.70
N GLY A 100 10.09 15.55 -0.51
CA GLY A 100 9.55 15.25 0.82
C GLY A 100 10.20 14.01 1.44
N LEU A 101 10.38 12.95 0.67
CA LEU A 101 11.06 11.72 1.11
C LEU A 101 12.54 11.98 1.41
N ASP A 102 13.23 12.71 0.53
CA ASP A 102 14.65 13.06 0.71
C ASP A 102 14.86 13.89 2.00
N ALA A 103 13.95 14.81 2.29
CA ALA A 103 13.99 15.61 3.52
C ALA A 103 13.77 14.75 4.77
N ILE A 104 12.91 13.73 4.71
CA ILE A 104 12.70 12.77 5.80
C ILE A 104 13.97 11.92 5.99
N GLU A 105 14.54 11.39 4.90
CA GLU A 105 15.75 10.57 4.94
C GLU A 105 16.93 11.36 5.50
N ALA A 106 17.10 12.63 5.11
CA ALA A 106 18.14 13.50 5.65
C ALA A 106 18.00 13.73 7.18
N ARG A 107 16.76 13.88 7.65
CA ARG A 107 16.48 13.97 9.11
C ARG A 107 16.76 12.65 9.82
N ALA A 108 16.37 11.54 9.21
CA ALA A 108 16.58 10.20 9.73
C ALA A 108 18.06 9.82 9.84
N ALA A 109 18.91 10.33 8.94
CA ALA A 109 20.36 10.13 8.98
C ALA A 109 21.03 10.70 10.25
N ALA A 110 20.39 11.64 10.94
CA ALA A 110 20.87 12.20 12.19
C ALA A 110 20.43 11.41 13.44
N LEU A 111 19.62 10.37 13.28
CA LEU A 111 19.19 9.52 14.40
C LEU A 111 20.37 8.70 14.93
N PRO A 112 20.57 8.65 16.26
CA PRO A 112 21.69 7.91 16.86
C PRO A 112 21.56 6.39 16.71
N VAL A 113 20.34 5.89 16.57
CA VAL A 113 20.01 4.47 16.45
C VAL A 113 18.87 4.31 15.46
N ARG A 114 18.90 3.24 14.67
CA ARG A 114 17.79 2.83 13.81
C ARG A 114 16.93 1.81 14.57
N PRO A 115 15.69 2.14 14.92
CA PRO A 115 14.82 1.19 15.61
C PRO A 115 14.40 0.06 14.67
N LYS A 116 14.23 -1.12 15.22
CA LYS A 116 13.59 -2.26 14.55
C LYS A 116 12.10 -2.01 14.45
N VAL A 117 11.56 -2.04 13.25
CA VAL A 117 10.15 -1.74 12.99
C VAL A 117 9.44 -2.97 12.43
N TYR A 118 8.36 -3.35 13.07
CA TYR A 118 7.39 -4.29 12.52
C TYR A 118 6.19 -3.52 11.95
N PHE A 119 5.94 -3.69 10.65
CA PHE A 119 4.74 -3.17 10.02
C PHE A 119 3.73 -4.30 9.79
N GLU A 120 2.49 -4.11 10.28
CA GLU A 120 1.40 -5.05 10.12
C GLU A 120 0.35 -4.49 9.16
N GLU A 121 0.23 -5.12 7.99
CA GLU A 121 -0.76 -4.76 6.95
C GLU A 121 -2.16 -5.25 7.31
N TRP A 122 -2.23 -6.40 8.01
CA TRP A 122 -3.48 -7.02 8.45
C TRP A 122 -3.22 -7.94 9.65
N ASP A 123 -4.23 -8.13 10.49
CA ASP A 123 -4.11 -8.84 11.77
C ASP A 123 -4.56 -10.30 11.75
N GLU A 124 -5.49 -10.68 10.86
CA GLU A 124 -6.05 -12.03 10.82
C GLU A 124 -6.42 -12.44 9.39
N PRO A 125 -5.58 -13.22 8.70
CA PRO A 125 -4.25 -13.68 9.16
C PRO A 125 -3.24 -12.52 9.31
N ILE A 126 -2.20 -12.72 10.13
CA ILE A 126 -1.14 -11.70 10.29
C ILE A 126 -0.39 -11.55 8.96
N ILE A 127 -0.37 -10.33 8.40
CA ILE A 127 0.30 -10.02 7.13
C ILE A 127 1.33 -8.91 7.37
N THR A 128 2.57 -9.17 6.98
CA THR A 128 3.67 -8.19 7.07
C THR A 128 3.61 -7.14 5.96
N GLY A 129 4.37 -6.05 6.12
CA GLY A 129 4.44 -4.96 5.14
C GLY A 129 4.98 -5.40 3.77
N ILE A 130 4.53 -4.72 2.72
CA ILE A 130 5.02 -4.88 1.35
C ILE A 130 6.26 -4.00 1.10
N GLN A 131 6.99 -4.23 0.01
CA GLN A 131 8.27 -3.59 -0.31
C GLN A 131 8.27 -2.06 -0.16
N TRP A 132 7.31 -1.34 -0.76
CA TRP A 132 7.28 0.13 -0.65
C TRP A 132 7.07 0.63 0.77
N VAL A 133 6.41 -0.17 1.63
CA VAL A 133 6.27 0.13 3.06
C VAL A 133 7.60 -0.06 3.77
N ALA A 134 8.32 -1.16 3.52
CA ALA A 134 9.66 -1.39 4.06
C ALA A 134 10.65 -0.29 3.62
N GLU A 135 10.55 0.17 2.36
CA GLU A 135 11.33 1.31 1.87
C GLU A 135 11.00 2.61 2.62
N LEU A 136 9.70 2.88 2.90
CA LEU A 136 9.31 4.05 3.70
C LEU A 136 9.79 3.95 5.15
N VAL A 137 9.75 2.76 5.76
CA VAL A 137 10.34 2.52 7.09
C VAL A 137 11.83 2.86 7.07
N ARG A 138 12.57 2.39 6.06
CA ARG A 138 14.00 2.69 5.90
C ARG A 138 14.27 4.18 5.71
N ILE A 139 13.48 4.86 4.86
CA ILE A 139 13.58 6.31 4.62
C ILE A 139 13.30 7.08 5.93
N ALA A 140 12.37 6.61 6.75
CA ALA A 140 12.07 7.20 8.05
C ALA A 140 13.12 6.89 9.13
N GLY A 141 14.15 6.11 8.83
CA GLY A 141 15.24 5.79 9.76
C GLY A 141 15.04 4.52 10.57
N GLY A 142 14.03 3.70 10.27
CA GLY A 142 13.83 2.39 10.88
C GLY A 142 14.44 1.26 10.07
N ASP A 143 14.54 0.09 10.67
CA ASP A 143 14.90 -1.16 10.03
C ASP A 143 13.69 -2.11 10.06
N ASP A 144 13.16 -2.45 8.87
CA ASP A 144 12.07 -3.41 8.75
C ASP A 144 12.54 -4.79 9.22
N VAL A 145 11.77 -5.40 10.14
CA VAL A 145 12.14 -6.72 10.71
C VAL A 145 11.81 -7.90 9.79
N PHE A 146 11.10 -7.67 8.66
CA PHE A 146 10.78 -8.70 7.68
C PHE A 146 11.24 -8.33 6.26
N PRO A 147 12.52 -7.96 6.04
CA PRO A 147 13.02 -7.51 4.75
C PRO A 147 13.00 -8.60 3.66
N ASP A 148 13.00 -9.86 4.06
CA ASP A 148 12.82 -11.04 3.22
C ASP A 148 11.40 -11.13 2.67
N LEU A 149 10.39 -11.05 3.56
CA LEU A 149 8.98 -11.15 3.18
C LEU A 149 8.49 -9.90 2.45
N SER A 150 9.00 -8.72 2.75
CA SER A 150 8.54 -7.49 2.11
C SER A 150 8.73 -7.50 0.58
N ARG A 151 9.67 -8.29 0.06
CA ARG A 151 9.91 -8.47 -1.39
C ARG A 151 8.84 -9.30 -2.09
N GLU A 152 8.06 -10.06 -1.33
CA GLU A 152 6.98 -10.86 -1.88
C GLU A 152 5.82 -9.96 -2.34
N PRO A 153 5.43 -10.02 -3.63
CA PRO A 153 4.46 -9.08 -4.18
C PRO A 153 3.04 -9.29 -3.67
N LEU A 154 2.69 -10.53 -3.31
CA LEU A 154 1.34 -10.88 -2.91
C LEU A 154 1.22 -11.06 -1.39
N ALA A 155 0.13 -10.55 -0.82
CA ALA A 155 -0.16 -10.65 0.60
C ALA A 155 -0.12 -12.11 1.11
N LYS A 156 -0.58 -13.08 0.31
CA LYS A 156 -0.56 -14.51 0.68
C LYS A 156 0.84 -15.05 0.99
N ALA A 157 1.87 -14.51 0.35
CA ALA A 157 3.26 -14.91 0.58
C ALA A 157 3.90 -14.17 1.77
N ARG A 158 3.21 -13.18 2.33
CA ARG A 158 3.64 -12.39 3.49
C ARG A 158 2.84 -12.70 4.76
N ILE A 159 2.01 -13.74 4.71
CA ILE A 159 1.26 -14.24 5.86
C ILE A 159 2.21 -14.96 6.81
N LEU A 160 2.17 -14.61 8.09
CA LEU A 160 2.84 -15.34 9.16
C LEU A 160 1.89 -16.42 9.71
N ALA A 161 2.42 -17.61 9.91
CA ALA A 161 1.65 -18.73 10.48
C ALA A 161 1.26 -18.48 11.96
N SER A 162 2.05 -17.67 12.68
CA SER A 162 1.81 -17.26 14.06
C SER A 162 2.47 -15.91 14.35
N GLY A 163 2.27 -15.37 15.56
CA GLY A 163 2.99 -14.20 16.06
C GLY A 163 4.44 -14.44 16.47
N ASP A 164 4.87 -15.71 16.62
CA ASP A 164 6.20 -16.05 17.14
C ASP A 164 7.37 -15.46 16.34
N PRO A 165 7.31 -15.39 14.98
CA PRO A 165 8.37 -14.74 14.22
C PRO A 165 8.52 -13.23 14.56
N VAL A 166 7.44 -12.54 14.94
CA VAL A 166 7.48 -11.14 15.37
C VAL A 166 8.16 -11.05 16.74
N VAL A 167 7.77 -11.93 17.68
CA VAL A 167 8.38 -12.00 19.01
C VAL A 167 9.89 -12.26 18.91
N ALA A 168 10.29 -13.22 18.08
CA ALA A 168 11.70 -13.58 17.88
C ALA A 168 12.54 -12.42 17.29
N ARG A 169 11.94 -11.56 16.45
CA ARG A 169 12.62 -10.38 15.88
C ARG A 169 12.68 -9.19 16.83
N ALA A 170 11.85 -9.21 17.90
CA ALA A 170 11.84 -8.22 18.97
C ALA A 170 11.85 -6.77 18.45
N PRO A 171 10.80 -6.32 17.73
CA PRO A 171 10.75 -4.96 17.24
C PRO A 171 10.65 -3.93 18.36
N ASP A 172 11.27 -2.75 18.14
CA ASP A 172 11.20 -1.60 19.01
C ASP A 172 9.92 -0.78 18.79
N ILE A 173 9.35 -0.88 17.55
CA ILE A 173 8.15 -0.17 17.15
C ILE A 173 7.25 -1.14 16.37
N VAL A 174 5.95 -1.11 16.65
CA VAL A 174 4.92 -1.78 15.84
C VAL A 174 4.04 -0.72 15.19
N ILE A 175 3.92 -0.79 13.88
CA ILE A 175 3.04 0.07 13.10
C ILE A 175 2.00 -0.80 12.41
N GLY A 176 0.71 -0.50 12.62
CA GLY A 176 -0.37 -1.17 11.92
C GLY A 176 -1.14 -0.23 11.02
N SER A 177 -1.48 -0.72 9.82
CA SER A 177 -2.36 -0.03 8.90
C SER A 177 -3.30 -1.04 8.25
N TRP A 178 -4.37 -1.36 8.96
CA TRP A 178 -5.33 -2.37 8.54
C TRP A 178 -6.38 -1.77 7.60
N CYS A 179 -6.58 -2.40 6.46
CA CYS A 179 -7.49 -1.91 5.43
C CYS A 179 -8.95 -1.94 5.91
N GLY A 180 -9.52 -0.75 6.16
CA GLY A 180 -10.93 -0.59 6.52
C GLY A 180 -11.28 -0.88 7.98
N LYS A 181 -10.30 -1.19 8.83
CA LYS A 181 -10.52 -1.36 10.27
C LYS A 181 -9.43 -0.65 11.08
N LYS A 182 -9.77 -0.21 12.29
CA LYS A 182 -8.85 0.46 13.19
C LYS A 182 -7.92 -0.54 13.87
N LEU A 183 -6.64 -0.19 13.97
CA LEU A 183 -5.73 -0.85 14.89
C LEU A 183 -6.25 -0.68 16.32
N ARG A 184 -6.19 -1.75 17.08
CA ARG A 184 -6.48 -1.74 18.53
C ARG A 184 -5.20 -2.14 19.28
N PRO A 185 -4.39 -1.15 19.77
CA PRO A 185 -3.12 -1.44 20.43
C PRO A 185 -3.24 -2.45 21.54
N GLN A 186 -4.30 -2.36 22.34
CA GLN A 186 -4.54 -3.30 23.45
C GLN A 186 -4.76 -4.75 22.97
N ALA A 187 -5.43 -4.92 21.84
CA ALA A 187 -5.64 -6.25 21.26
C ALA A 187 -4.35 -6.82 20.67
N VAL A 188 -3.49 -5.97 20.10
CA VAL A 188 -2.16 -6.35 19.62
C VAL A 188 -1.26 -6.73 20.79
N ALA A 189 -1.22 -5.92 21.85
CA ALA A 189 -0.43 -6.18 23.05
C ALA A 189 -0.87 -7.45 23.81
N ALA A 190 -2.16 -7.80 23.73
CA ALA A 190 -2.71 -8.97 24.40
C ALA A 190 -2.48 -10.31 23.66
N ARG A 191 -1.80 -10.29 22.51
CA ARG A 191 -1.44 -11.53 21.80
C ARG A 191 -0.44 -12.34 22.62
N SER A 192 -0.59 -13.66 22.61
CA SER A 192 0.28 -14.57 23.38
C SER A 192 1.77 -14.37 23.04
N GLY A 193 2.60 -14.17 24.04
CA GLY A 193 4.06 -13.97 23.92
C GLY A 193 4.49 -12.56 23.52
N TRP A 194 3.55 -11.67 23.15
CA TRP A 194 3.89 -10.32 22.70
C TRP A 194 4.30 -9.38 23.83
N GLU A 195 4.00 -9.72 25.08
CA GLU A 195 4.50 -9.02 26.28
C GLU A 195 6.04 -8.98 26.35
N ALA A 196 6.72 -9.89 25.66
CA ALA A 196 8.18 -9.92 25.56
C ALA A 196 8.74 -8.90 24.54
N ILE A 197 7.91 -8.37 23.64
CA ILE A 197 8.34 -7.45 22.56
C ILE A 197 8.64 -6.07 23.15
N PRO A 198 9.81 -5.44 22.85
CA PRO A 198 10.13 -4.10 23.32
C PRO A 198 9.03 -3.09 23.02
N ALA A 199 8.51 -3.04 21.80
CA ALA A 199 7.42 -2.15 21.40
C ALA A 199 6.16 -2.26 22.28
N VAL A 200 5.84 -3.45 22.77
CA VAL A 200 4.68 -3.68 23.65
C VAL A 200 4.96 -3.16 25.06
N ARG A 201 6.14 -3.46 25.59
CA ARG A 201 6.55 -2.99 26.94
C ARG A 201 6.63 -1.48 27.03
N ASP A 202 7.14 -0.85 25.96
CA ASP A 202 7.42 0.59 25.93
C ASP A 202 6.22 1.41 25.38
N GLY A 203 5.15 0.71 24.91
CA GLY A 203 3.93 1.35 24.40
C GLY A 203 4.05 1.91 22.99
N GLU A 204 5.06 1.47 22.22
CA GLU A 204 5.35 1.91 20.85
C GLU A 204 4.50 1.16 19.80
N LEU A 205 3.17 1.21 19.98
CA LEU A 205 2.17 0.61 19.09
C LEU A 205 1.38 1.71 18.39
N HIS A 206 1.59 1.89 17.10
CA HIS A 206 1.09 3.04 16.33
C HIS A 206 0.16 2.63 15.19
N GLU A 207 -0.85 3.47 14.89
CA GLU A 207 -1.74 3.33 13.74
C GLU A 207 -1.38 4.37 12.67
N ILE A 208 -1.27 3.91 11.41
CA ILE A 208 -1.32 4.78 10.22
C ILE A 208 -2.71 4.65 9.59
N LYS A 209 -3.43 5.79 9.46
CA LYS A 209 -4.81 5.89 8.93
C LYS A 209 -4.82 6.17 7.43
#